data_7550593a1eaf69e4941e0ce03ce70afe
#
_entry.id   7550593a1eaf69e4941e0ce03ce70afe
#
_cell.length_a   1.000
_cell.length_b   1.000
_cell.length_c   1.000
_cell.angle_alpha   90.00
_cell.angle_beta   90.00
_cell.angle_gamma   90.00
#
_symmetry.space_group_name_H-M   'P 1'
#
loop_
_entity.id
_entity.type
_entity.pdbx_description
1 polymer ?
#
loop_
_entity_poly.entity_id
_entity_poly.type
_entity_poly.pdbx_seq_one_letter_code
_entity_poly.pdbx_strand_id
1 'polypeptide(L)'
;YTTLFRSSITRFFLLLIVVLLVTMGVMVQSAVNTWLKDKSYQIVDITHAVHKRIDTWRYATWQIYDNIAATPATSSGEGLQETRLKQDVYYLEKPQRKTEALIFGSHDSATLEMTQRISSYLDTLWGAETVPWSMYYLNGQDNSMILISTLPLKDLSSGFKETTVGSIVDSRRAEMLQQANALDERESFSSLRRLAWQNGHYFTLRTTFNQPGHLATVVAFDLPINDLIPPDMPLDSFRLEPDNSTQNMRTPSDKEGPDSVAISFNGSKIEIASSLNSTGMRLVWQVPFGTLMLDTLQNIMLPLLLNIGLLALALFGYSTFRFQSGRQSDSTSVSAGTSNELRVLRALNEEIISVLPLGVLVHDQEANRTVMSNKIADHLLPHLNLQNITAMADQHQGVIQATINNELYEIRQFRSQVASRTQIFIIRDQDREVLVNKKLKQAQRLY
;
A
#
# COMPACT_ATOMS: atom_id res chain seq x y z
N TYR A 1 39.73 -45.84 10.97
CA TYR A 1 38.81 -45.03 11.84
C TYR A 1 38.80 -43.54 11.46
N THR A 2 39.95 -42.96 11.06
CA THR A 2 40.09 -41.51 10.76
C THR A 2 39.40 -41.07 9.48
N THR A 3 39.32 -41.90 8.44
CA THR A 3 38.69 -41.58 7.15
C THR A 3 37.16 -41.56 7.22
N LEU A 4 36.55 -42.46 7.98
CA LEU A 4 35.10 -42.52 8.23
C LEU A 4 34.64 -41.30 9.05
N PHE A 5 35.40 -40.87 10.05
CA PHE A 5 35.08 -39.71 10.86
C PHE A 5 35.16 -38.40 10.06
N ARG A 6 36.15 -38.26 9.17
CA ARG A 6 36.31 -37.11 8.26
C ARG A 6 35.17 -37.02 7.26
N SER A 7 34.74 -38.14 6.67
CA SER A 7 33.58 -38.18 5.77
C SER A 7 32.31 -37.77 6.47
N SER A 8 32.12 -38.14 7.73
CA SER A 8 30.93 -37.80 8.51
C SER A 8 30.85 -36.31 8.82
N ILE A 9 31.96 -35.67 9.21
CA ILE A 9 32.01 -34.22 9.50
C ILE A 9 31.78 -33.41 8.24
N THR A 10 32.36 -33.78 7.10
CA THR A 10 32.12 -33.09 5.82
C THR A 10 30.64 -33.16 5.42
N ARG A 11 30.02 -34.35 5.58
CA ARG A 11 28.58 -34.51 5.31
C ARG A 11 27.74 -33.68 6.24
N PHE A 12 28.10 -33.56 7.51
CA PHE A 12 27.41 -32.71 8.48
C PHE A 12 27.45 -31.24 8.08
N PHE A 13 28.60 -30.67 7.72
CA PHE A 13 28.72 -29.29 7.27
C PHE A 13 27.93 -29.04 5.97
N LEU A 14 28.01 -29.95 5.00
CA LEU A 14 27.24 -29.86 3.76
C LEU A 14 25.73 -29.87 4.04
N LEU A 15 25.28 -30.77 4.91
CA LEU A 15 23.86 -30.83 5.30
C LEU A 15 23.45 -29.55 6.01
N LEU A 16 24.27 -29.03 6.93
CA LEU A 16 23.99 -27.76 7.62
C LEU A 16 23.88 -26.60 6.65
N ILE A 17 24.79 -26.47 5.69
CA ILE A 17 24.73 -25.42 4.65
C ILE A 17 23.46 -25.55 3.82
N VAL A 18 23.09 -26.77 3.40
CA VAL A 18 21.87 -27.00 2.64
C VAL A 18 20.64 -26.59 3.46
N VAL A 19 20.57 -26.99 4.72
CA VAL A 19 19.45 -26.63 5.61
C VAL A 19 19.35 -25.11 5.77
N LEU A 20 20.48 -24.41 5.96
CA LEU A 20 20.49 -22.95 6.09
C LEU A 20 20.04 -22.27 4.78
N LEU A 21 20.46 -22.76 3.62
CA LEU A 21 20.00 -22.24 2.32
C LEU A 21 18.51 -22.48 2.11
N VAL A 22 18.01 -23.66 2.46
CA VAL A 22 16.59 -23.99 2.37
C VAL A 22 15.77 -23.11 3.32
N THR A 23 16.21 -22.94 4.56
CA THR A 23 15.51 -22.05 5.53
C THR A 23 15.48 -20.62 5.06
N MET A 24 16.56 -20.11 4.46
CA MET A 24 16.61 -18.78 3.89
C MET A 24 15.61 -18.65 2.73
N GLY A 25 15.57 -19.65 1.84
CA GLY A 25 14.58 -19.67 0.73
C GLY A 25 13.14 -19.69 1.22
N VAL A 26 12.83 -20.55 2.20
CA VAL A 26 11.49 -20.63 2.80
C VAL A 26 11.12 -19.32 3.50
N MET A 27 12.05 -18.68 4.17
CA MET A 27 11.83 -17.41 4.88
C MET A 27 11.49 -16.30 3.89
N VAL A 28 12.25 -16.17 2.80
CA VAL A 28 11.98 -15.18 1.74
C VAL A 28 10.64 -15.47 1.06
N GLN A 29 10.37 -16.73 0.70
CA GLN A 29 9.10 -17.13 0.09
C GLN A 29 7.91 -16.82 1.01
N SER A 30 8.02 -17.15 2.30
CA SER A 30 6.98 -16.86 3.28
C SER A 30 6.72 -15.35 3.41
N ALA A 31 7.78 -14.55 3.44
CA ALA A 31 7.66 -13.10 3.53
C ALA A 31 7.02 -12.48 2.28
N VAL A 32 7.40 -12.96 1.09
CA VAL A 32 6.76 -12.54 -0.18
C VAL A 32 5.29 -12.93 -0.20
N ASN A 33 4.95 -14.15 0.19
CA ASN A 33 3.56 -14.60 0.23
C ASN A 33 2.72 -13.78 1.23
N THR A 34 3.28 -13.46 2.39
CA THR A 34 2.62 -12.62 3.40
C THR A 34 2.39 -11.22 2.86
N TRP A 35 3.40 -10.63 2.21
CA TRP A 35 3.28 -9.32 1.57
C TRP A 35 2.19 -9.31 0.48
N LEU A 36 2.21 -10.30 -0.43
CA LEU A 36 1.20 -10.42 -1.49
C LEU A 36 -0.20 -10.58 -0.91
N LYS A 37 -0.35 -11.37 0.13
CA LYS A 37 -1.63 -11.58 0.81
C LYS A 37 -2.14 -10.29 1.46
N ASP A 38 -1.28 -9.56 2.15
CA ASP A 38 -1.61 -8.28 2.78
C ASP A 38 -2.04 -7.25 1.72
N LYS A 39 -1.30 -7.14 0.62
CA LYS A 39 -1.64 -6.26 -0.50
C LYS A 39 -2.93 -6.68 -1.22
N SER A 40 -3.20 -7.98 -1.29
CA SER A 40 -4.47 -8.49 -1.82
C SER A 40 -5.66 -8.09 -0.95
N TYR A 41 -5.53 -8.13 0.37
CA TYR A 41 -6.58 -7.61 1.25
C TYR A 41 -6.81 -6.11 1.04
N GLN A 42 -5.75 -5.32 0.96
CA GLN A 42 -5.86 -3.88 0.75
C GLN A 42 -6.58 -3.54 -0.56
N ILE A 43 -6.26 -4.22 -1.66
CA ILE A 43 -6.94 -3.98 -2.94
C ILE A 43 -8.41 -4.41 -2.91
N VAL A 44 -8.74 -5.48 -2.21
CA VAL A 44 -10.13 -5.92 -2.03
C VAL A 44 -10.93 -4.88 -1.27
N ASP A 45 -10.39 -4.33 -0.19
CA ASP A 45 -11.05 -3.29 0.60
C ASP A 45 -11.30 -2.02 -0.23
N ILE A 46 -10.30 -1.59 -1.01
CA ILE A 46 -10.44 -0.44 -1.92
C ILE A 46 -11.49 -0.74 -2.99
N THR A 47 -11.44 -1.92 -3.60
CA THR A 47 -12.42 -2.35 -4.62
C THR A 47 -13.84 -2.34 -4.06
N HIS A 48 -14.00 -2.81 -2.83
CA HIS A 48 -15.30 -2.82 -2.14
C HIS A 48 -15.83 -1.39 -1.91
N ALA A 49 -14.95 -0.49 -1.48
CA ALA A 49 -15.28 0.92 -1.31
C ALA A 49 -15.66 1.60 -2.64
N VAL A 50 -14.92 1.31 -3.72
CA VAL A 50 -15.23 1.81 -5.07
C VAL A 50 -16.57 1.25 -5.56
N HIS A 51 -16.81 -0.04 -5.36
CA HIS A 51 -18.07 -0.69 -5.74
C HIS A 51 -19.28 -0.08 -5.02
N LYS A 52 -19.16 0.12 -3.71
CA LYS A 52 -20.19 0.80 -2.92
C LYS A 52 -20.48 2.21 -3.43
N ARG A 53 -19.43 2.94 -3.82
CA ARG A 53 -19.58 4.27 -4.44
C ARG A 53 -20.31 4.19 -5.76
N ILE A 54 -19.98 3.25 -6.63
CA ILE A 54 -20.68 3.01 -7.90
C ILE A 54 -22.16 2.74 -7.65
N ASP A 55 -22.50 1.84 -6.74
CA ASP A 55 -23.90 1.50 -6.44
C ASP A 55 -24.68 2.68 -5.88
N THR A 56 -24.07 3.49 -5.02
CA THR A 56 -24.68 4.72 -4.50
C THR A 56 -25.03 5.68 -5.63
N TRP A 57 -24.14 5.87 -6.59
CA TRP A 57 -24.34 6.81 -7.69
C TRP A 57 -25.18 6.22 -8.83
N ARG A 58 -25.24 4.92 -8.99
CA ARG A 58 -26.27 4.25 -9.80
C ARG A 58 -27.66 4.56 -9.28
N TYR A 59 -27.86 4.41 -7.97
CA TYR A 59 -29.13 4.75 -7.35
C TYR A 59 -29.47 6.23 -7.49
N ALA A 60 -28.53 7.12 -7.24
CA ALA A 60 -28.71 8.56 -7.44
C ALA A 60 -29.05 8.92 -8.89
N THR A 61 -28.43 8.25 -9.87
CA THR A 61 -28.74 8.42 -11.29
C THR A 61 -30.19 8.11 -11.62
N TRP A 62 -30.70 6.99 -11.10
CA TRP A 62 -32.09 6.62 -11.27
C TRP A 62 -33.04 7.61 -10.57
N GLN A 63 -32.70 8.07 -9.38
CA GLN A 63 -33.47 9.07 -8.66
C GLN A 63 -33.53 10.40 -9.44
N ILE A 64 -32.44 10.82 -10.01
CA ILE A 64 -32.36 12.03 -10.81
C ILE A 64 -33.25 11.90 -12.06
N TYR A 65 -33.13 10.81 -12.79
CA TYR A 65 -33.87 10.62 -14.03
C TYR A 65 -35.37 10.43 -13.78
N ASP A 66 -35.77 9.49 -12.94
CA ASP A 66 -37.16 9.07 -12.77
C ASP A 66 -37.99 10.04 -11.92
N ASN A 67 -37.39 10.62 -10.87
CA ASN A 67 -38.14 11.40 -9.90
C ASN A 67 -37.89 12.91 -10.01
N ILE A 68 -36.69 13.33 -10.34
CA ILE A 68 -36.31 14.75 -10.31
C ILE A 68 -36.45 15.36 -11.70
N ALA A 69 -35.85 14.77 -12.72
CA ALA A 69 -35.90 15.27 -14.08
C ALA A 69 -37.25 15.07 -14.73
N ALA A 70 -37.95 13.97 -14.44
CA ALA A 70 -39.28 13.66 -14.97
C ALA A 70 -40.41 14.47 -14.34
N THR A 71 -40.19 15.19 -13.24
CA THR A 71 -41.21 16.04 -12.61
C THR A 71 -41.62 17.14 -13.57
N PRO A 72 -42.92 17.31 -13.87
CA PRO A 72 -43.40 18.38 -14.75
C PRO A 72 -42.99 19.76 -14.24
N ALA A 73 -42.69 20.67 -15.17
CA ALA A 73 -42.41 22.05 -14.83
C ALA A 73 -43.66 22.67 -14.18
N THR A 74 -43.46 23.23 -13.00
CA THR A 74 -44.50 24.02 -12.35
C THR A 74 -44.50 25.40 -12.99
N SER A 75 -45.66 25.93 -13.33
CA SER A 75 -45.82 27.23 -14.02
C SER A 75 -45.33 28.47 -13.25
N SER A 76 -44.66 28.28 -12.15
CA SER A 76 -44.11 29.32 -11.28
C SER A 76 -42.59 29.41 -11.41
N GLY A 77 -42.08 29.56 -12.62
CA GLY A 77 -40.66 29.90 -12.88
C GLY A 77 -40.26 31.32 -12.42
N GLU A 78 -41.01 31.90 -11.52
CA GLU A 78 -40.69 33.20 -10.92
C GLU A 78 -39.52 33.06 -9.95
N GLY A 79 -38.35 33.61 -10.35
CA GLY A 79 -37.18 33.75 -9.48
C GLY A 79 -35.94 33.02 -9.90
N LEU A 80 -35.96 32.22 -10.96
CA LEU A 80 -34.77 31.62 -11.52
C LEU A 80 -34.05 32.61 -12.43
N GLN A 81 -32.86 33.01 -12.01
CA GLN A 81 -32.01 33.88 -12.81
C GLN A 81 -30.89 33.07 -13.43
N GLU A 82 -30.82 33.12 -14.74
CA GLU A 82 -29.67 32.63 -15.48
C GLU A 82 -28.82 33.80 -15.98
N THR A 83 -27.53 33.68 -15.91
CA THR A 83 -26.58 34.64 -16.45
C THR A 83 -25.88 34.01 -17.65
N ARG A 84 -26.02 34.67 -18.82
CA ARG A 84 -25.28 34.23 -20.02
C ARG A 84 -23.82 34.58 -19.87
N LEU A 85 -22.96 33.58 -19.79
CA LEU A 85 -21.48 33.77 -19.70
C LEU A 85 -20.87 33.93 -21.07
N LYS A 86 -21.39 33.16 -22.05
CA LYS A 86 -20.90 33.09 -23.43
C LYS A 86 -22.05 32.69 -24.36
N GLN A 87 -21.83 32.69 -25.67
CA GLN A 87 -22.80 32.13 -26.60
C GLN A 87 -23.07 30.66 -26.24
N ASP A 88 -24.35 30.36 -26.04
CA ASP A 88 -24.82 29.02 -25.64
C ASP A 88 -24.25 28.46 -24.35
N VAL A 89 -23.78 29.33 -23.44
CA VAL A 89 -23.30 28.94 -22.09
C VAL A 89 -23.96 29.83 -21.05
N TYR A 90 -24.74 29.20 -20.17
CA TYR A 90 -25.54 29.87 -19.18
C TYR A 90 -25.19 29.37 -17.77
N TYR A 91 -25.02 30.32 -16.87
CA TYR A 91 -24.79 30.04 -15.45
C TYR A 91 -26.10 30.20 -14.67
N LEU A 92 -26.47 29.20 -13.89
CA LEU A 92 -27.62 29.25 -13.03
C LEU A 92 -27.23 29.85 -11.68
N GLU A 93 -27.76 31.07 -11.43
CA GLU A 93 -27.47 31.76 -10.19
C GLU A 93 -28.25 31.15 -9.02
N LYS A 94 -27.53 30.80 -7.97
CA LYS A 94 -28.10 30.33 -6.71
C LYS A 94 -27.28 30.86 -5.55
N PRO A 95 -27.82 31.83 -4.82
CA PRO A 95 -27.14 32.28 -3.59
C PRO A 95 -27.15 31.17 -2.54
N GLN A 96 -26.01 31.03 -1.83
CA GLN A 96 -25.84 30.18 -0.65
C GLN A 96 -25.83 28.64 -0.90
N ARG A 97 -25.42 28.17 -2.07
CA ARG A 97 -25.25 26.74 -2.33
C ARG A 97 -23.80 26.36 -2.63
N LYS A 98 -23.47 25.12 -2.32
CA LYS A 98 -22.16 24.54 -2.59
C LYS A 98 -22.00 24.11 -4.05
N THR A 99 -23.11 23.70 -4.70
CA THR A 99 -23.11 23.31 -6.11
C THR A 99 -23.39 24.49 -7.01
N GLU A 100 -22.68 24.57 -8.13
CA GLU A 100 -22.91 25.48 -9.23
C GLU A 100 -23.36 24.71 -10.48
N ALA A 101 -24.12 25.33 -11.36
CA ALA A 101 -24.61 24.72 -12.57
C ALA A 101 -24.35 25.58 -13.80
N LEU A 102 -23.93 24.94 -14.88
CA LEU A 102 -23.81 25.51 -16.23
C LEU A 102 -24.69 24.73 -17.19
N ILE A 103 -25.37 25.45 -18.10
CA ILE A 103 -26.14 24.87 -19.19
C ILE A 103 -25.47 25.26 -20.51
N PHE A 104 -25.19 24.28 -21.33
CA PHE A 104 -24.59 24.43 -22.66
C PHE A 104 -25.64 24.09 -23.73
N GLY A 105 -25.89 25.02 -24.62
CA GLY A 105 -26.87 24.88 -25.68
C GLY A 105 -28.15 25.66 -25.42
N SER A 106 -28.98 25.73 -26.47
CA SER A 106 -30.31 26.34 -26.34
C SER A 106 -31.24 25.45 -25.51
N HIS A 107 -31.97 26.07 -24.62
CA HIS A 107 -32.87 25.41 -23.67
C HIS A 107 -34.07 26.26 -23.36
N ASP A 108 -35.10 25.64 -22.82
CA ASP A 108 -36.33 26.29 -22.37
C ASP A 108 -36.39 26.45 -20.84
N SER A 109 -37.49 27.01 -20.36
CA SER A 109 -37.72 27.16 -18.92
C SER A 109 -37.86 25.82 -18.20
N ALA A 110 -38.34 24.78 -18.87
CA ALA A 110 -38.47 23.44 -18.29
C ALA A 110 -37.10 22.83 -17.99
N THR A 111 -36.12 23.00 -18.89
CA THR A 111 -34.72 22.58 -18.67
C THR A 111 -34.08 23.38 -17.53
N LEU A 112 -34.37 24.66 -17.41
CA LEU A 112 -33.89 25.52 -16.34
C LEU A 112 -34.38 25.04 -14.96
N GLU A 113 -35.69 24.80 -14.84
CA GLU A 113 -36.30 24.28 -13.62
C GLU A 113 -35.78 22.88 -13.26
N MET A 114 -35.68 22.01 -14.25
CA MET A 114 -35.08 20.68 -14.07
C MET A 114 -33.63 20.76 -13.52
N THR A 115 -32.82 21.62 -14.10
CA THR A 115 -31.45 21.88 -13.66
C THR A 115 -31.42 22.35 -12.21
N GLN A 116 -32.32 23.22 -11.82
CA GLN A 116 -32.42 23.67 -10.43
C GLN A 116 -32.80 22.54 -9.47
N ARG A 117 -33.76 21.69 -9.83
CA ARG A 117 -34.13 20.56 -8.98
C ARG A 117 -33.00 19.58 -8.82
N ILE A 118 -32.32 19.24 -9.91
CA ILE A 118 -31.15 18.36 -9.87
C ILE A 118 -30.03 18.98 -9.01
N SER A 119 -29.71 20.24 -9.22
CA SER A 119 -28.70 20.96 -8.45
C SER A 119 -29.05 21.01 -6.95
N SER A 120 -30.31 21.16 -6.61
CA SER A 120 -30.79 21.16 -5.22
C SER A 120 -30.62 19.80 -4.55
N TYR A 121 -30.94 18.75 -5.28
CA TYR A 121 -30.77 17.38 -4.84
C TYR A 121 -29.27 17.05 -4.60
N LEU A 122 -28.42 17.38 -5.57
CA LEU A 122 -26.98 17.15 -5.47
C LEU A 122 -26.33 18.00 -4.37
N ASP A 123 -26.82 19.23 -4.17
CA ASP A 123 -26.35 20.09 -3.08
C ASP A 123 -26.60 19.45 -1.70
N THR A 124 -27.73 18.76 -1.57
CA THR A 124 -28.03 17.99 -0.35
C THR A 124 -27.09 16.81 -0.18
N LEU A 125 -26.77 16.10 -1.25
CA LEU A 125 -25.86 14.94 -1.19
C LEU A 125 -24.40 15.35 -0.99
N TRP A 126 -23.98 16.42 -1.66
CA TRP A 126 -22.57 16.84 -1.68
C TRP A 126 -22.24 17.91 -0.62
N GLY A 127 -23.21 18.39 0.11
CA GLY A 127 -23.03 19.49 1.06
C GLY A 127 -21.96 19.24 2.14
N ALA A 128 -21.82 18.00 2.57
CA ALA A 128 -20.83 17.58 3.56
C ALA A 128 -19.53 17.03 2.97
N GLU A 129 -19.47 16.84 1.65
CA GLU A 129 -18.30 16.26 0.99
C GLU A 129 -17.15 17.26 0.90
N THR A 130 -15.93 16.78 1.15
CA THR A 130 -14.70 17.57 1.05
C THR A 130 -14.05 17.46 -0.32
N VAL A 131 -14.28 16.34 -1.01
CA VAL A 131 -13.76 16.08 -2.34
C VAL A 131 -14.70 16.70 -3.38
N PRO A 132 -14.17 17.35 -4.41
CA PRO A 132 -15.01 17.92 -5.47
C PRO A 132 -15.74 16.84 -6.28
N TRP A 133 -16.99 17.12 -6.61
CA TRP A 133 -17.86 16.26 -7.38
C TRP A 133 -18.40 16.98 -8.61
N SER A 134 -18.61 16.25 -9.71
CA SER A 134 -19.21 16.77 -10.93
C SER A 134 -20.17 15.77 -11.56
N MET A 135 -21.28 16.28 -12.08
CA MET A 135 -22.28 15.53 -12.81
C MET A 135 -22.58 16.22 -14.14
N TYR A 136 -22.74 15.43 -15.16
CA TYR A 136 -23.11 15.86 -16.51
C TYR A 136 -24.43 15.22 -16.91
N TYR A 137 -25.33 16.02 -17.46
CA TYR A 137 -26.63 15.58 -17.91
C TYR A 137 -26.84 15.99 -19.35
N LEU A 138 -26.85 15.05 -20.27
CA LEU A 138 -27.20 15.28 -21.67
C LEU A 138 -28.70 15.09 -21.83
N ASN A 139 -29.42 16.18 -22.06
CA ASN A 139 -30.88 16.17 -22.17
C ASN A 139 -31.32 15.69 -23.56
N GLY A 140 -32.02 14.57 -23.61
CA GLY A 140 -32.53 14.01 -24.86
C GLY A 140 -33.67 14.80 -25.49
N GLN A 141 -34.29 15.75 -24.77
CA GLN A 141 -35.38 16.56 -25.29
C GLN A 141 -34.92 17.74 -26.15
N ASP A 142 -33.93 18.48 -25.67
CA ASP A 142 -33.44 19.70 -26.33
C ASP A 142 -31.97 19.63 -26.73
N ASN A 143 -31.30 18.49 -26.48
CA ASN A 143 -29.90 18.27 -26.74
C ASN A 143 -28.96 19.23 -25.98
N SER A 144 -29.42 19.86 -24.90
CA SER A 144 -28.61 20.68 -24.03
C SER A 144 -27.73 19.79 -23.11
N MET A 145 -26.61 20.34 -22.72
CA MET A 145 -25.70 19.69 -21.79
C MET A 145 -25.64 20.48 -20.49
N ILE A 146 -25.93 19.83 -19.39
CA ILE A 146 -25.88 20.42 -18.05
C ILE A 146 -24.66 19.90 -17.30
N LEU A 147 -23.90 20.81 -16.73
CA LEU A 147 -22.82 20.51 -15.80
C LEU A 147 -23.20 21.05 -14.42
N ILE A 148 -23.22 20.18 -13.42
CA ILE A 148 -23.39 20.55 -12.01
C ILE A 148 -22.16 20.08 -11.24
N SER A 149 -21.53 20.99 -10.50
CA SER A 149 -20.29 20.68 -9.77
C SER A 149 -20.23 21.44 -8.46
N THR A 150 -19.47 20.89 -7.52
CA THR A 150 -19.07 21.59 -6.29
C THR A 150 -17.87 22.52 -6.51
N LEU A 151 -17.27 22.49 -7.70
CA LEU A 151 -16.24 23.43 -8.11
C LEU A 151 -16.82 24.81 -8.43
N PRO A 152 -16.06 25.89 -8.23
CA PRO A 152 -16.50 27.25 -8.56
C PRO A 152 -16.51 27.46 -10.09
N LEU A 153 -17.55 26.98 -10.77
CA LEU A 153 -17.63 26.97 -12.24
C LEU A 153 -17.64 28.38 -12.85
N LYS A 154 -18.22 29.34 -12.17
CA LYS A 154 -18.26 30.73 -12.62
C LYS A 154 -16.83 31.31 -12.67
N ASP A 155 -16.06 31.11 -11.64
CA ASP A 155 -14.67 31.59 -11.55
C ASP A 155 -13.76 30.85 -12.52
N LEU A 156 -13.93 29.54 -12.69
CA LEU A 156 -13.21 28.73 -13.66
C LEU A 156 -13.53 29.11 -15.09
N SER A 157 -14.79 29.51 -15.39
CA SER A 157 -15.19 29.92 -16.72
C SER A 157 -14.77 31.35 -17.07
N SER A 158 -14.61 32.23 -16.07
CA SER A 158 -14.22 33.64 -16.26
C SER A 158 -12.75 33.92 -16.12
N GLY A 159 -12.05 33.22 -15.23
CA GLY A 159 -10.64 33.46 -14.91
C GLY A 159 -9.66 32.47 -15.55
N PHE A 160 -10.06 31.25 -15.76
CA PHE A 160 -9.30 30.29 -16.54
C PHE A 160 -9.68 30.40 -18.01
N LYS A 161 -8.66 30.53 -18.85
CA LYS A 161 -8.78 30.54 -20.30
C LYS A 161 -10.00 29.70 -20.69
N GLU A 162 -10.98 30.35 -21.22
CA GLU A 162 -12.33 29.84 -21.61
C GLU A 162 -12.35 28.45 -22.27
N THR A 163 -11.19 28.00 -22.70
CA THR A 163 -10.96 26.72 -23.35
C THR A 163 -11.02 25.51 -22.43
N THR A 164 -10.83 25.66 -21.11
CA THR A 164 -10.64 24.48 -20.24
C THR A 164 -11.96 23.83 -19.83
N VAL A 165 -12.92 24.60 -19.32
CA VAL A 165 -14.26 24.04 -18.95
C VAL A 165 -15.00 23.62 -20.23
N GLY A 166 -14.97 24.44 -21.27
CA GLY A 166 -15.57 24.12 -22.56
C GLY A 166 -15.02 22.82 -23.17
N SER A 167 -13.69 22.68 -23.22
CA SER A 167 -13.07 21.49 -23.81
C SER A 167 -13.39 20.20 -23.04
N ILE A 168 -13.51 20.27 -21.72
CA ILE A 168 -13.89 19.10 -20.92
C ILE A 168 -15.37 18.76 -21.14
N VAL A 169 -16.24 19.76 -21.14
CA VAL A 169 -17.65 19.54 -21.42
C VAL A 169 -17.84 18.95 -22.81
N ASP A 170 -17.13 19.45 -23.83
CA ASP A 170 -17.17 18.90 -25.18
C ASP A 170 -16.66 17.46 -25.24
N SER A 171 -15.58 17.16 -24.50
CA SER A 171 -15.08 15.80 -24.39
C SER A 171 -16.09 14.86 -23.69
N ARG A 172 -16.72 15.30 -22.60
CA ARG A 172 -17.76 14.54 -21.93
C ARG A 172 -18.99 14.35 -22.81
N ARG A 173 -19.39 15.40 -23.54
CA ARG A 173 -20.49 15.33 -24.49
C ARG A 173 -20.22 14.29 -25.57
N ALA A 174 -19.03 14.27 -26.15
CA ALA A 174 -18.64 13.28 -27.16
C ALA A 174 -18.73 11.84 -26.60
N GLU A 175 -18.23 11.61 -25.39
CA GLU A 175 -18.33 10.31 -24.70
C GLU A 175 -19.78 9.90 -24.44
N MET A 176 -20.63 10.84 -24.02
CA MET A 176 -22.05 10.59 -23.72
C MET A 176 -22.84 10.33 -25.00
N LEU A 177 -22.53 11.00 -26.10
CA LEU A 177 -23.13 10.73 -27.40
C LEU A 177 -22.73 9.36 -27.93
N GLN A 178 -21.48 8.98 -27.74
CA GLN A 178 -21.00 7.64 -28.06
C GLN A 178 -21.74 6.58 -27.25
N GLN A 179 -21.92 6.80 -25.96
CA GLN A 179 -22.71 5.94 -25.09
C GLN A 179 -24.17 5.85 -25.52
N ALA A 180 -24.79 6.98 -25.89
CA ALA A 180 -26.17 7.03 -26.36
C ALA A 180 -26.39 6.20 -27.62
N ASN A 181 -25.39 6.12 -28.48
CA ASN A 181 -25.43 5.34 -29.72
C ASN A 181 -25.11 3.84 -29.52
N ALA A 182 -24.59 3.44 -28.37
CA ALA A 182 -24.34 2.05 -28.02
C ALA A 182 -25.66 1.38 -27.60
N LEU A 183 -26.27 0.60 -28.51
CA LEU A 183 -27.58 0.00 -28.31
C LEU A 183 -27.62 -1.06 -27.22
N ASP A 184 -26.49 -1.71 -26.95
CA ASP A 184 -26.38 -2.87 -26.06
C ASP A 184 -25.92 -2.52 -24.66
N GLU A 185 -25.38 -1.31 -24.42
CA GLU A 185 -24.80 -0.90 -23.16
C GLU A 185 -25.57 0.27 -22.54
N ARG A 186 -26.34 -0.01 -21.50
CA ARG A 186 -26.98 1.05 -20.71
C ARG A 186 -26.01 1.83 -19.83
N GLU A 187 -24.93 1.19 -19.42
CA GLU A 187 -23.96 1.72 -18.48
C GLU A 187 -22.55 1.51 -19.00
N SER A 188 -21.71 2.50 -18.85
CA SER A 188 -20.28 2.37 -19.15
C SER A 188 -19.45 3.19 -18.19
N PHE A 189 -18.15 2.83 -18.12
CA PHE A 189 -17.17 3.45 -17.26
C PHE A 189 -16.00 3.98 -18.09
N SER A 190 -15.43 5.10 -17.67
CA SER A 190 -14.15 5.55 -18.21
C SER A 190 -12.99 4.90 -17.45
N SER A 191 -11.78 4.95 -18.03
CA SER A 191 -10.55 4.74 -17.28
C SER A 191 -10.38 5.83 -16.22
N LEU A 192 -9.44 5.60 -15.28
CA LEU A 192 -9.04 6.65 -14.34
C LEU A 192 -8.35 7.79 -15.09
N ARG A 193 -8.72 9.01 -14.77
CA ARG A 193 -8.20 10.23 -15.39
C ARG A 193 -8.13 11.39 -14.41
N ARG A 194 -7.35 12.40 -14.76
CA ARG A 194 -7.24 13.66 -14.01
C ARG A 194 -8.00 14.76 -14.73
N LEU A 195 -8.62 15.66 -13.98
CA LEU A 195 -9.12 16.91 -14.50
C LEU A 195 -8.01 17.97 -14.45
N ALA A 196 -7.96 18.84 -15.49
CA ALA A 196 -6.90 19.85 -15.62
C ALA A 196 -6.87 20.88 -14.48
N TRP A 197 -7.99 21.10 -13.81
CA TRP A 197 -8.13 22.08 -12.71
C TRP A 197 -8.30 21.47 -11.33
N GLN A 198 -8.16 20.16 -11.20
CA GLN A 198 -8.49 19.45 -9.98
C GLN A 198 -7.43 18.40 -9.66
N ASN A 199 -6.86 18.50 -8.47
CA ASN A 199 -5.97 17.46 -7.98
C ASN A 199 -6.78 16.23 -7.63
N GLY A 200 -6.48 15.11 -8.28
CA GLY A 200 -7.10 13.84 -7.99
C GLY A 200 -7.42 13.00 -9.22
N HIS A 201 -7.81 11.77 -8.96
CA HIS A 201 -8.17 10.81 -9.98
C HIS A 201 -9.67 10.55 -9.95
N TYR A 202 -10.26 10.48 -11.13
CA TYR A 202 -11.68 10.26 -11.35
C TYR A 202 -11.87 9.18 -12.39
N PHE A 203 -12.98 8.49 -12.28
CA PHE A 203 -13.56 7.75 -13.40
C PHE A 203 -15.01 8.21 -13.59
N THR A 204 -15.52 8.10 -14.80
CA THR A 204 -16.86 8.55 -15.14
C THR A 204 -17.77 7.35 -15.27
N LEU A 205 -18.87 7.35 -14.51
CA LEU A 205 -20.00 6.44 -14.66
C LEU A 205 -21.01 7.11 -15.58
N ARG A 206 -21.39 6.48 -16.70
CA ARG A 206 -22.36 6.95 -17.66
C ARG A 206 -23.53 5.98 -17.74
N THR A 207 -24.73 6.50 -17.66
CA THR A 207 -25.98 5.73 -17.78
C THR A 207 -26.87 6.34 -18.83
N THR A 208 -27.35 5.53 -19.76
CA THR A 208 -28.23 5.94 -20.86
C THR A 208 -29.66 5.57 -20.57
N PHE A 209 -30.57 6.53 -20.81
CA PHE A 209 -32.01 6.37 -20.73
C PHE A 209 -32.63 6.66 -22.10
N ASN A 210 -33.32 5.68 -22.65
CA ASN A 210 -33.96 5.76 -23.95
C ASN A 210 -35.45 6.01 -23.75
N GLN A 211 -35.97 7.06 -24.40
CA GLN A 211 -37.39 7.34 -24.48
C GLN A 211 -37.85 7.26 -25.95
N PRO A 212 -38.97 6.59 -26.27
CA PRO A 212 -39.48 6.56 -27.62
C PRO A 212 -39.78 7.97 -28.15
N GLY A 213 -39.28 8.27 -29.35
CA GLY A 213 -39.50 9.57 -30.00
C GLY A 213 -38.57 10.71 -29.56
N HIS A 214 -37.64 10.47 -28.66
CA HIS A 214 -36.65 11.44 -28.20
C HIS A 214 -35.24 10.91 -28.41
N LEU A 215 -34.25 11.83 -28.41
CA LEU A 215 -32.87 11.46 -28.30
C LEU A 215 -32.60 10.81 -26.92
N ALA A 216 -31.61 9.96 -26.83
CA ALA A 216 -31.26 9.36 -25.56
C ALA A 216 -30.77 10.43 -24.56
N THR A 217 -31.22 10.31 -23.33
CA THR A 217 -30.71 11.07 -22.20
C THR A 217 -29.57 10.29 -21.57
N VAL A 218 -28.44 10.93 -21.31
CA VAL A 218 -27.30 10.32 -20.65
C VAL A 218 -26.96 11.10 -19.40
N VAL A 219 -26.81 10.39 -18.29
CA VAL A 219 -26.35 10.96 -17.02
C VAL A 219 -24.96 10.41 -16.74
N ALA A 220 -24.02 11.29 -16.45
CA ALA A 220 -22.64 10.93 -16.16
C ALA A 220 -22.17 11.58 -14.87
N PHE A 221 -21.53 10.80 -14.00
CA PHE A 221 -20.89 11.26 -12.79
C PHE A 221 -19.39 11.06 -12.87
N ASP A 222 -18.63 12.10 -12.58
CA ASP A 222 -17.20 11.98 -12.32
C ASP A 222 -17.00 11.58 -10.85
N LEU A 223 -16.67 10.31 -10.64
CA LEU A 223 -16.53 9.72 -9.31
C LEU A 223 -15.08 9.82 -8.83
N PRO A 224 -14.78 10.59 -7.78
CA PRO A 224 -13.43 10.66 -7.22
C PRO A 224 -13.09 9.39 -6.46
N ILE A 225 -11.82 9.00 -6.47
CA ILE A 225 -11.31 7.85 -5.71
C ILE A 225 -10.25 8.22 -4.68
N ASN A 226 -9.83 9.47 -4.61
CA ASN A 226 -8.72 9.91 -3.75
C ASN A 226 -8.94 9.61 -2.27
N ASP A 227 -10.16 9.77 -1.80
CA ASP A 227 -10.57 9.51 -0.42
C ASP A 227 -10.76 8.02 -0.11
N LEU A 228 -10.83 7.17 -1.14
CA LEU A 228 -10.95 5.72 -1.00
C LEU A 228 -9.61 5.00 -0.98
N ILE A 229 -8.57 5.66 -1.46
CA ILE A 229 -7.22 5.10 -1.52
C ILE A 229 -6.43 5.60 -0.30
N PRO A 230 -5.79 4.72 0.47
CA PRO A 230 -4.95 5.10 1.57
C PRO A 230 -3.84 6.09 1.16
N PRO A 231 -3.49 7.07 2.02
CA PRO A 231 -2.54 8.13 1.67
C PRO A 231 -1.11 7.65 1.43
N ASP A 232 -0.78 6.44 1.89
CA ASP A 232 0.50 5.76 1.66
C ASP A 232 0.61 5.09 0.29
N MET A 233 -0.50 5.01 -0.46
CA MET A 233 -0.54 4.44 -1.80
C MET A 233 -0.53 5.54 -2.86
N PRO A 234 0.39 5.48 -3.86
CA PRO A 234 0.40 6.44 -4.96
C PRO A 234 -0.85 6.28 -5.84
N LEU A 235 -1.62 7.35 -6.02
CA LEU A 235 -2.81 7.35 -6.87
C LEU A 235 -2.51 6.99 -8.33
N ASP A 236 -1.35 7.39 -8.83
CA ASP A 236 -0.91 7.09 -10.21
C ASP A 236 -0.61 5.60 -10.45
N SER A 237 -0.51 4.81 -9.39
CA SER A 237 -0.30 3.36 -9.48
C SER A 237 -1.58 2.58 -9.75
N PHE A 238 -2.73 3.22 -9.64
CA PHE A 238 -4.03 2.59 -9.88
C PHE A 238 -4.52 2.82 -11.30
N ARG A 239 -5.18 1.82 -11.87
CA ARG A 239 -5.87 1.88 -13.16
C ARG A 239 -7.21 1.18 -13.06
N LEU A 240 -8.18 1.70 -13.77
CA LEU A 240 -9.48 1.07 -13.97
C LEU A 240 -9.55 0.65 -15.44
N GLU A 241 -9.72 -0.62 -15.68
CA GLU A 241 -9.73 -1.18 -17.03
C GLU A 241 -10.83 -2.25 -17.20
N PRO A 242 -11.26 -2.55 -18.44
CA PRO A 242 -12.23 -3.61 -18.69
C PRO A 242 -11.74 -4.96 -18.17
N ASP A 243 -12.63 -5.71 -17.55
CA ASP A 243 -12.34 -7.05 -17.07
C ASP A 243 -12.48 -8.09 -18.20
N ASN A 244 -11.38 -8.32 -18.89
CA ASN A 244 -11.33 -9.32 -19.97
C ASN A 244 -11.32 -10.77 -19.46
N SER A 245 -11.30 -10.99 -18.16
CA SER A 245 -11.28 -12.34 -17.56
C SER A 245 -12.61 -13.10 -17.76
N THR A 246 -13.68 -12.38 -18.02
CA THR A 246 -15.01 -12.96 -18.30
C THR A 246 -15.12 -13.67 -19.65
N GLN A 247 -14.15 -13.50 -20.57
CA GLN A 247 -14.12 -14.25 -21.84
C GLN A 247 -13.72 -15.73 -21.67
N ASN A 248 -13.11 -16.09 -20.57
CA ASN A 248 -12.92 -17.49 -20.20
C ASN A 248 -14.01 -17.84 -19.19
N MET A 249 -15.08 -18.51 -19.67
CA MET A 249 -16.17 -19.08 -18.88
C MET A 249 -15.64 -19.79 -17.62
N ARG A 250 -15.40 -19.06 -16.57
CA ARG A 250 -15.41 -19.57 -15.20
C ARG A 250 -16.60 -18.93 -14.52
N THR A 251 -17.51 -19.78 -14.08
CA THR A 251 -18.57 -19.46 -13.13
C THR A 251 -18.09 -18.40 -12.15
N PRO A 252 -18.90 -17.37 -11.87
CA PRO A 252 -18.59 -16.42 -10.81
C PRO A 252 -18.26 -17.24 -9.57
N SER A 253 -17.02 -17.26 -9.20
CA SER A 253 -16.63 -17.82 -7.92
C SER A 253 -17.21 -16.87 -6.89
N ASP A 254 -18.21 -17.32 -6.13
CA ASP A 254 -18.78 -16.64 -4.95
C ASP A 254 -17.74 -16.43 -3.82
N LYS A 255 -16.46 -16.48 -4.15
CA LYS A 255 -15.35 -16.25 -3.23
C LYS A 255 -15.07 -14.76 -3.16
N GLU A 256 -15.76 -14.10 -2.25
CA GLU A 256 -15.32 -12.80 -1.75
C GLU A 256 -14.09 -13.02 -0.88
N GLY A 257 -12.98 -12.32 -1.20
CA GLY A 257 -11.77 -12.39 -0.40
C GLY A 257 -10.48 -12.29 -1.23
N PRO A 258 -9.32 -12.43 -0.58
CA PRO A 258 -8.02 -12.30 -1.24
C PRO A 258 -7.78 -13.35 -2.34
N ASP A 259 -8.52 -14.45 -2.33
CA ASP A 259 -8.47 -15.49 -3.36
C ASP A 259 -9.13 -15.09 -4.69
N SER A 260 -9.87 -13.96 -4.71
CA SER A 260 -10.47 -13.40 -5.93
C SER A 260 -9.54 -12.44 -6.68
N VAL A 261 -8.37 -12.16 -6.12
CA VAL A 261 -7.41 -11.21 -6.66
C VAL A 261 -6.49 -11.91 -7.67
N ALA A 262 -6.37 -11.33 -8.86
CA ALA A 262 -5.42 -11.78 -9.86
C ALA A 262 -4.08 -11.06 -9.68
N ILE A 263 -3.01 -11.81 -9.55
CA ILE A 263 -1.65 -11.29 -9.46
C ILE A 263 -0.91 -11.67 -10.73
N SER A 264 -0.36 -10.68 -11.41
CA SER A 264 0.45 -10.88 -12.62
C SER A 264 1.73 -10.07 -12.55
N PHE A 265 2.75 -10.55 -13.26
CA PHE A 265 4.04 -9.87 -13.36
C PHE A 265 4.15 -9.28 -14.77
N ASN A 266 4.30 -7.96 -14.84
CA ASN A 266 4.46 -7.24 -16.10
C ASN A 266 5.78 -6.46 -16.08
N GLY A 267 6.83 -7.05 -16.63
CA GLY A 267 8.17 -6.48 -16.62
C GLY A 267 8.72 -6.27 -15.21
N SER A 268 8.97 -5.02 -14.84
CA SER A 268 9.49 -4.62 -13.53
C SER A 268 8.39 -4.31 -12.50
N LYS A 269 7.12 -4.55 -12.82
CA LYS A 269 5.97 -4.23 -11.99
C LYS A 269 5.14 -5.47 -11.69
N ILE A 270 4.54 -5.46 -10.50
CA ILE A 270 3.55 -6.44 -10.09
C ILE A 270 2.20 -5.77 -10.25
N GLU A 271 1.28 -6.43 -10.94
CA GLU A 271 -0.10 -6.00 -11.08
C GLU A 271 -1.00 -6.85 -10.18
N ILE A 272 -1.69 -6.19 -9.29
CA ILE A 272 -2.65 -6.80 -8.38
C ILE A 272 -4.02 -6.28 -8.81
N ALA A 273 -4.85 -7.16 -9.36
CA ALA A 273 -6.14 -6.79 -9.94
C ALA A 273 -7.29 -7.42 -9.16
N SER A 274 -8.31 -6.62 -8.89
CA SER A 274 -9.57 -7.05 -8.28
C SER A 274 -10.75 -6.66 -9.15
N SER A 275 -11.66 -7.59 -9.40
CA SER A 275 -12.84 -7.37 -10.22
C SER A 275 -13.87 -6.53 -9.47
N LEU A 276 -14.46 -5.57 -10.17
CA LEU A 276 -15.62 -4.81 -9.71
C LEU A 276 -16.88 -5.54 -10.20
N ASN A 277 -17.44 -6.37 -9.36
CA ASN A 277 -18.62 -7.18 -9.69
C ASN A 277 -19.73 -6.32 -10.30
N SER A 278 -20.45 -6.86 -11.25
CA SER A 278 -21.56 -6.19 -11.97
C SER A 278 -21.20 -4.97 -12.83
N THR A 279 -19.92 -4.64 -13.00
CA THR A 279 -19.51 -3.47 -13.81
C THR A 279 -18.79 -3.83 -15.10
N GLY A 280 -18.27 -5.06 -15.20
CA GLY A 280 -17.37 -5.48 -16.28
C GLY A 280 -16.00 -4.79 -16.24
N MET A 281 -15.66 -4.16 -15.13
CA MET A 281 -14.40 -3.46 -14.89
C MET A 281 -13.60 -4.14 -13.79
N ARG A 282 -12.29 -3.92 -13.80
CA ARG A 282 -11.39 -4.34 -12.73
C ARG A 282 -10.50 -3.18 -12.28
N LEU A 283 -10.23 -3.12 -11.01
CA LEU A 283 -9.27 -2.19 -10.44
C LEU A 283 -7.90 -2.85 -10.39
N VAL A 284 -6.91 -2.25 -11.02
CA VAL A 284 -5.54 -2.76 -11.09
C VAL A 284 -4.62 -1.81 -10.33
N TRP A 285 -3.88 -2.37 -9.40
CA TRP A 285 -2.83 -1.66 -8.67
C TRP A 285 -1.46 -2.16 -9.14
N GLN A 286 -0.63 -1.24 -9.63
CA GLN A 286 0.72 -1.53 -10.08
C GLN A 286 1.73 -1.18 -9.01
N VAL A 287 2.50 -2.17 -8.58
CA VAL A 287 3.57 -2.00 -7.60
C VAL A 287 4.92 -2.29 -8.27
N PRO A 288 5.91 -1.41 -8.18
CA PRO A 288 7.26 -1.70 -8.64
C PRO A 288 7.83 -2.91 -7.89
N PHE A 289 8.49 -3.82 -8.60
CA PHE A 289 9.12 -4.99 -7.98
C PHE A 289 10.15 -4.59 -6.91
N GLY A 290 10.83 -3.45 -7.09
CA GLY A 290 11.75 -2.92 -6.09
C GLY A 290 11.10 -2.61 -4.75
N THR A 291 9.85 -2.15 -4.74
CA THR A 291 9.09 -1.88 -3.50
C THR A 291 8.79 -3.19 -2.77
N LEU A 292 8.34 -4.23 -3.48
CA LEU A 292 8.14 -5.57 -2.89
C LEU A 292 9.43 -6.08 -2.26
N MET A 293 10.54 -6.00 -2.99
CA MET A 293 11.84 -6.47 -2.48
C MET A 293 12.27 -5.70 -1.23
N LEU A 294 12.12 -4.37 -1.26
CA LEU A 294 12.51 -3.52 -0.14
C LEU A 294 11.66 -3.81 1.11
N ASP A 295 10.34 -3.82 0.97
CA ASP A 295 9.41 -4.06 2.07
C ASP A 295 9.61 -5.47 2.65
N THR A 296 9.77 -6.47 1.78
CA THR A 296 9.99 -7.85 2.19
C THR A 296 11.31 -7.99 2.94
N LEU A 297 12.41 -7.41 2.41
CA LEU A 297 13.72 -7.44 3.05
C LEU A 297 13.71 -6.71 4.40
N GLN A 298 13.04 -5.56 4.51
CA GLN A 298 12.92 -4.84 5.77
C GLN A 298 12.23 -5.68 6.84
N ASN A 299 11.17 -6.40 6.48
CA ASN A 299 10.40 -7.22 7.41
C ASN A 299 11.18 -8.44 7.91
N ILE A 300 12.06 -9.01 7.10
CA ILE A 300 12.85 -10.19 7.45
C ILE A 300 14.33 -9.89 7.67
N MET A 301 14.74 -8.63 7.73
CA MET A 301 16.13 -8.22 7.79
C MET A 301 16.88 -8.88 8.97
N LEU A 302 16.30 -8.85 10.17
CA LEU A 302 16.93 -9.41 11.34
C LEU A 302 17.14 -10.94 11.25
N PRO A 303 16.10 -11.76 10.99
CA PRO A 303 16.27 -13.20 10.85
C PRO A 303 17.13 -13.57 9.63
N LEU A 304 17.07 -12.78 8.55
CA LEU A 304 17.91 -12.99 7.37
C LEU A 304 19.40 -12.78 7.69
N LEU A 305 19.74 -11.69 8.39
CA LEU A 305 21.12 -11.42 8.81
C LEU A 305 21.66 -12.51 9.75
N LEU A 306 20.83 -13.00 10.68
CA LEU A 306 21.21 -14.11 11.54
C LEU A 306 21.48 -15.39 10.73
N ASN A 307 20.64 -15.70 9.76
CA ASN A 307 20.81 -16.87 8.90
C ASN A 307 22.07 -16.74 8.02
N ILE A 308 22.34 -15.57 7.44
CA ILE A 308 23.56 -15.28 6.69
C ILE A 308 24.79 -15.41 7.58
N GLY A 309 24.73 -14.91 8.81
CA GLY A 309 25.82 -15.05 9.79
C GLY A 309 26.11 -16.51 10.11
N LEU A 310 25.07 -17.32 10.35
CA LEU A 310 25.22 -18.76 10.57
C LEU A 310 25.76 -19.48 9.33
N LEU A 311 25.32 -19.10 8.14
CA LEU A 311 25.81 -19.65 6.88
C LEU A 311 27.32 -19.32 6.68
N ALA A 312 27.71 -18.07 6.97
CA ALA A 312 29.10 -17.65 6.91
C ALA A 312 29.97 -18.45 7.90
N LEU A 313 29.50 -18.68 9.12
CA LEU A 313 30.18 -19.52 10.12
C LEU A 313 30.29 -20.97 9.66
N ALA A 314 29.24 -21.53 9.09
CA ALA A 314 29.24 -22.90 8.56
C ALA A 314 30.22 -23.06 7.38
N LEU A 315 30.24 -22.09 6.45
CA LEU A 315 31.18 -22.06 5.33
C LEU A 315 32.64 -21.91 5.80
N PHE A 316 32.88 -21.05 6.79
CA PHE A 316 34.18 -20.87 7.38
C PHE A 316 34.66 -22.16 8.09
N GLY A 317 33.77 -22.77 8.90
CA GLY A 317 34.06 -24.04 9.55
C GLY A 317 34.37 -25.17 8.56
N TYR A 318 33.60 -25.25 7.48
CA TYR A 318 33.84 -26.19 6.39
C TYR A 318 35.17 -25.93 5.68
N SER A 319 35.49 -24.67 5.38
CA SER A 319 36.73 -24.27 4.72
C SER A 319 37.96 -24.59 5.57
N THR A 320 37.93 -24.21 6.85
CA THR A 320 39.04 -24.51 7.79
C THR A 320 39.28 -26.01 7.95
N PHE A 321 38.17 -26.77 8.09
CA PHE A 321 38.26 -28.22 8.18
C PHE A 321 38.85 -28.85 6.92
N ARG A 322 38.45 -28.39 5.74
CA ARG A 322 38.99 -28.89 4.46
C ARG A 322 40.45 -28.50 4.26
N PHE A 323 40.85 -27.30 4.65
CA PHE A 323 42.22 -26.82 4.54
C PHE A 323 43.19 -27.58 5.49
N GLN A 324 42.74 -27.84 6.72
CA GLN A 324 43.50 -28.66 7.67
C GLN A 324 43.65 -30.11 7.19
N SER A 325 42.62 -30.64 6.53
CA SER A 325 42.62 -31.97 5.97
C SER A 325 43.63 -32.16 4.84
N GLY A 326 43.92 -31.10 4.07
CA GLY A 326 44.92 -31.11 3.01
C GLY A 326 46.37 -30.99 3.50
N ARG A 327 46.58 -30.42 4.69
CA ARG A 327 47.91 -30.11 5.24
C ARG A 327 48.48 -31.19 6.13
N GLN A 328 47.70 -32.21 6.46
CA GLN A 328 48.12 -33.31 7.37
C GLN A 328 48.75 -34.50 6.67
N SER A 329 49.12 -34.37 5.37
CA SER A 329 49.97 -35.39 4.72
C SER A 329 51.49 -35.10 4.84
N ASP A 330 51.88 -33.93 5.36
CA ASP A 330 53.28 -33.63 5.60
C ASP A 330 53.51 -33.06 6.98
N SER A 331 54.27 -33.83 7.77
CA SER A 331 55.03 -33.44 8.98
C SER A 331 54.31 -33.26 10.31
N THR A 332 54.61 -34.19 11.20
CA THR A 332 54.87 -34.08 12.65
C THR A 332 55.36 -32.70 13.10
N SER A 333 54.38 -31.83 13.50
CA SER A 333 54.61 -30.75 14.48
C SER A 333 53.28 -30.28 15.08
N VAL A 334 52.78 -31.08 16.00
CA VAL A 334 51.52 -30.88 16.70
C VAL A 334 51.79 -30.16 18.01
N SER A 335 51.99 -28.85 18.03
CA SER A 335 51.72 -28.08 19.26
C SER A 335 51.63 -26.55 19.11
N ALA A 336 51.87 -25.99 17.93
CA ALA A 336 51.77 -24.54 17.72
C ALA A 336 50.45 -24.07 17.03
N GLY A 337 49.69 -25.00 16.43
CA GLY A 337 48.48 -24.67 15.62
C GLY A 337 47.25 -24.32 16.43
N THR A 338 47.02 -25.04 17.52
CA THR A 338 45.78 -24.90 18.33
C THR A 338 45.68 -23.56 19.06
N SER A 339 46.77 -22.94 19.43
CA SER A 339 46.76 -21.62 20.08
C SER A 339 46.49 -20.48 19.10
N ASN A 340 46.88 -20.61 17.83
CA ASN A 340 46.67 -19.59 16.81
C ASN A 340 45.24 -19.62 16.27
N GLU A 341 44.65 -20.80 16.11
CA GLU A 341 43.25 -20.94 15.68
C GLU A 341 42.27 -20.41 16.72
N LEU A 342 42.50 -20.72 17.99
CA LEU A 342 41.72 -20.15 19.10
C LEU A 342 41.82 -18.62 19.16
N ARG A 343 43.00 -18.05 18.85
CA ARG A 343 43.18 -16.59 18.78
C ARG A 343 42.44 -15.97 17.60
N VAL A 344 42.47 -16.60 16.43
CA VAL A 344 41.76 -16.11 15.22
C VAL A 344 40.23 -16.21 15.41
N LEU A 345 39.72 -17.33 15.94
CA LEU A 345 38.31 -17.49 16.27
C LEU A 345 37.83 -16.48 17.33
N ARG A 346 38.67 -16.22 18.32
CA ARG A 346 38.38 -15.24 19.36
C ARG A 346 38.38 -13.82 18.80
N ALA A 347 39.35 -13.46 17.95
CA ALA A 347 39.42 -12.17 17.29
C ALA A 347 38.24 -11.94 16.35
N LEU A 348 37.80 -12.95 15.58
CA LEU A 348 36.64 -12.90 14.71
C LEU A 348 35.33 -12.76 15.51
N ASN A 349 35.20 -13.48 16.61
CA ASN A 349 34.03 -13.34 17.49
C ASN A 349 34.00 -11.94 18.13
N GLU A 350 35.13 -11.40 18.56
CA GLU A 350 35.22 -10.03 19.09
C GLU A 350 34.89 -9.00 18.02
N GLU A 351 35.32 -9.20 16.78
CA GLU A 351 35.02 -8.31 15.66
C GLU A 351 33.51 -8.34 15.28
N ILE A 352 32.92 -9.53 15.17
CA ILE A 352 31.48 -9.68 14.89
C ILE A 352 30.64 -9.03 16.00
N ILE A 353 30.99 -9.29 17.25
CA ILE A 353 30.25 -8.71 18.39
C ILE A 353 30.44 -7.19 18.47
N SER A 354 31.57 -6.66 18.02
CA SER A 354 31.84 -5.21 18.01
C SER A 354 31.01 -4.45 16.99
N VAL A 355 30.56 -5.08 15.91
CA VAL A 355 29.77 -4.48 14.82
C VAL A 355 28.26 -4.52 15.12
N LEU A 356 27.84 -5.37 16.07
CA LEU A 356 26.41 -5.45 16.42
C LEU A 356 25.91 -4.13 17.03
N PRO A 357 24.76 -3.61 16.59
CA PRO A 357 24.13 -2.40 17.14
C PRO A 357 23.47 -2.63 18.50
N LEU A 358 23.81 -3.70 19.19
CA LEU A 358 23.28 -4.15 20.46
C LEU A 358 24.41 -4.29 21.46
N GLY A 359 24.16 -4.01 22.74
CA GLY A 359 25.10 -4.34 23.80
C GLY A 359 25.11 -5.86 24.02
N VAL A 360 26.27 -6.49 23.92
CA VAL A 360 26.46 -7.92 24.21
C VAL A 360 27.44 -8.06 25.34
N LEU A 361 27.04 -8.78 26.39
CA LEU A 361 27.82 -9.07 27.57
C LEU A 361 27.76 -10.55 27.89
N VAL A 362 28.92 -11.18 28.05
CA VAL A 362 29.05 -12.57 28.49
C VAL A 362 29.70 -12.59 29.88
N HIS A 363 28.99 -13.10 30.85
CA HIS A 363 29.40 -13.12 32.25
C HIS A 363 29.51 -14.55 32.77
N ASP A 364 30.64 -14.83 33.45
CA ASP A 364 30.87 -16.10 34.15
C ASP A 364 30.41 -15.93 35.61
N GLN A 365 29.41 -16.68 36.00
CA GLN A 365 28.80 -16.58 37.33
C GLN A 365 29.71 -17.08 38.47
N GLU A 366 30.54 -18.13 38.23
CA GLU A 366 31.40 -18.67 39.26
C GLU A 366 32.63 -17.77 39.48
N ALA A 367 33.24 -17.33 38.41
CA ALA A 367 34.41 -16.44 38.48
C ALA A 367 34.01 -14.99 38.76
N ASN A 368 32.72 -14.66 38.73
CA ASN A 368 32.14 -13.31 38.84
C ASN A 368 32.90 -12.27 37.99
N ARG A 369 33.19 -12.66 36.76
CA ARG A 369 33.93 -11.81 35.81
C ARG A 369 33.25 -11.76 34.45
N THR A 370 33.42 -10.64 33.79
CA THR A 370 33.03 -10.49 32.39
C THR A 370 34.03 -11.23 31.50
N VAL A 371 33.55 -12.19 30.72
CA VAL A 371 34.36 -12.97 29.79
C VAL A 371 34.50 -12.23 28.46
N MET A 372 33.46 -11.57 28.03
CA MET A 372 33.42 -10.84 26.76
C MET A 372 32.34 -9.73 26.83
N SER A 373 32.65 -8.56 26.26
CA SER A 373 31.71 -7.45 26.09
C SER A 373 32.06 -6.66 24.83
N ASN A 374 31.07 -5.97 24.26
CA ASN A 374 31.32 -5.04 23.17
C ASN A 374 31.27 -3.59 23.68
N LYS A 375 31.68 -2.63 22.84
CA LYS A 375 31.78 -1.21 23.22
C LYS A 375 30.46 -0.64 23.79
N ILE A 376 29.30 -1.09 23.31
CA ILE A 376 28.01 -0.64 23.81
C ILE A 376 27.76 -1.17 25.21
N ALA A 377 28.04 -2.47 25.44
CA ALA A 377 27.92 -3.08 26.75
C ALA A 377 28.94 -2.51 27.76
N ASP A 378 30.17 -2.24 27.34
CA ASP A 378 31.22 -1.64 28.19
C ASP A 378 30.83 -0.26 28.69
N HIS A 379 30.11 0.52 27.87
CA HIS A 379 29.63 1.85 28.25
C HIS A 379 28.52 1.79 29.31
N LEU A 380 27.75 0.74 29.32
CA LEU A 380 26.62 0.53 30.23
C LEU A 380 27.03 -0.25 31.51
N LEU A 381 28.10 -1.01 31.46
CA LEU A 381 28.60 -1.87 32.55
C LEU A 381 28.74 -1.14 33.89
N PRO A 382 29.29 0.09 33.99
CA PRO A 382 29.41 0.81 35.27
C PRO A 382 28.06 1.12 35.92
N HIS A 383 26.98 1.14 35.12
CA HIS A 383 25.62 1.45 35.59
C HIS A 383 24.75 0.20 35.79
N LEU A 384 25.29 -1.00 35.50
CA LEU A 384 24.58 -2.27 35.60
C LEU A 384 25.01 -3.06 36.82
N ASN A 385 24.06 -3.34 37.72
CA ASN A 385 24.28 -4.32 38.77
C ASN A 385 23.86 -5.71 38.27
N LEU A 386 24.85 -6.47 37.78
CA LEU A 386 24.64 -7.79 37.15
C LEU A 386 23.94 -8.81 38.09
N GLN A 387 24.19 -8.76 39.40
CA GLN A 387 23.57 -9.65 40.35
C GLN A 387 22.05 -9.36 40.48
N ASN A 388 21.71 -8.09 40.55
CA ASN A 388 20.30 -7.68 40.61
C ASN A 388 19.56 -7.97 39.31
N ILE A 389 20.24 -7.76 38.17
CA ILE A 389 19.68 -8.05 36.84
C ILE A 389 19.41 -9.54 36.68
N THR A 390 20.31 -10.40 37.11
CA THR A 390 20.13 -11.84 37.07
C THR A 390 18.95 -12.27 37.92
N ALA A 391 18.83 -11.77 39.15
CA ALA A 391 17.71 -12.08 40.04
C ALA A 391 16.35 -11.60 39.47
N MET A 392 16.31 -10.42 38.88
CA MET A 392 15.11 -9.89 38.24
C MET A 392 14.75 -10.63 36.94
N ALA A 393 15.74 -11.04 36.16
CA ALA A 393 15.52 -11.79 34.91
C ALA A 393 14.93 -13.18 35.19
N ASP A 394 15.39 -13.85 36.24
CA ASP A 394 14.83 -15.14 36.65
C ASP A 394 13.35 -15.02 37.09
N GLN A 395 12.91 -13.86 37.61
CA GLN A 395 11.53 -13.57 37.95
C GLN A 395 10.66 -13.19 36.78
N HIS A 396 11.22 -12.60 35.72
CA HIS A 396 10.50 -12.03 34.55
C HIS A 396 10.78 -12.76 33.23
N GLN A 397 10.97 -14.06 33.26
CA GLN A 397 11.16 -14.91 32.06
C GLN A 397 12.35 -14.47 31.17
N GLY A 398 13.38 -13.93 31.76
CA GLY A 398 14.62 -13.56 31.07
C GLY A 398 14.61 -12.20 30.37
N VAL A 399 13.56 -11.39 30.52
CA VAL A 399 13.48 -10.06 29.91
C VAL A 399 13.26 -8.99 30.98
N ILE A 400 14.10 -7.96 31.00
CA ILE A 400 14.01 -6.84 31.94
C ILE A 400 14.04 -5.53 31.18
N GLN A 401 13.32 -4.55 31.69
CA GLN A 401 13.45 -3.15 31.26
C GLN A 401 14.20 -2.36 32.35
N ALA A 402 15.24 -1.66 31.96
CA ALA A 402 16.04 -0.83 32.85
C ALA A 402 16.22 0.57 32.27
N THR A 403 16.07 1.58 33.12
CA THR A 403 16.37 2.97 32.74
C THR A 403 17.77 3.32 33.21
N ILE A 404 18.65 3.64 32.27
CA ILE A 404 20.05 4.01 32.51
C ILE A 404 20.28 5.37 31.88
N ASN A 405 20.73 6.36 32.64
CA ASN A 405 20.97 7.73 32.18
C ASN A 405 19.77 8.38 31.44
N ASN A 406 18.54 8.14 31.90
CA ASN A 406 17.29 8.56 31.28
C ASN A 406 16.93 7.93 29.93
N GLU A 407 17.64 6.90 29.52
CA GLU A 407 17.31 6.10 28.33
C GLU A 407 16.78 4.73 28.74
N LEU A 408 15.80 4.21 27.99
CA LEU A 408 15.16 2.95 28.28
C LEU A 408 15.83 1.80 27.52
N TYR A 409 16.35 0.83 28.26
CA TYR A 409 17.00 -0.34 27.72
C TYR A 409 16.21 -1.61 28.04
N GLU A 410 16.09 -2.50 27.05
CA GLU A 410 15.61 -3.86 27.22
C GLU A 410 16.81 -4.79 27.36
N ILE A 411 16.90 -5.53 28.43
CA ILE A 411 17.97 -6.48 28.73
C ILE A 411 17.38 -7.87 28.66
N ARG A 412 17.92 -8.71 27.77
CA ARG A 412 17.54 -10.13 27.67
C ARG A 412 18.69 -11.01 28.16
N GLN A 413 18.38 -11.92 29.07
CA GLN A 413 19.30 -12.88 29.59
C GLN A 413 19.10 -14.24 28.93
N PHE A 414 20.21 -14.85 28.51
CA PHE A 414 20.24 -16.21 28.00
C PHE A 414 21.27 -17.02 28.78
N ARG A 415 20.97 -18.28 29.08
CA ARG A 415 21.93 -19.23 29.62
C ARG A 415 22.61 -19.95 28.48
N SER A 416 23.93 -20.04 28.50
CA SER A 416 24.68 -20.77 27.49
C SER A 416 24.40 -22.27 27.60
N GLN A 417 24.02 -22.90 26.48
CA GLN A 417 23.86 -24.36 26.42
C GLN A 417 25.21 -25.11 26.38
N VAL A 418 26.28 -24.42 26.00
CA VAL A 418 27.62 -24.99 25.85
C VAL A 418 28.42 -24.88 27.14
N ALA A 419 28.19 -23.79 27.89
CA ALA A 419 28.88 -23.56 29.17
C ALA A 419 27.80 -23.24 30.23
N SER A 420 27.40 -24.24 31.00
CA SER A 420 26.28 -24.20 31.97
C SER A 420 26.39 -23.09 33.04
N ARG A 421 27.55 -22.46 33.15
CA ARG A 421 27.90 -21.41 34.13
C ARG A 421 28.00 -20.02 33.53
N THR A 422 27.82 -19.90 32.22
CA THR A 422 27.95 -18.62 31.48
C THR A 422 26.60 -18.06 31.13
N GLN A 423 26.38 -16.79 31.47
CA GLN A 423 25.20 -16.01 31.11
C GLN A 423 25.54 -15.01 30.02
N ILE A 424 24.61 -14.87 29.06
CA ILE A 424 24.74 -13.93 27.95
C ILE A 424 23.60 -12.88 28.14
N PHE A 425 23.99 -11.62 28.17
CA PHE A 425 23.07 -10.51 28.23
C PHE A 425 23.09 -9.76 26.89
N ILE A 426 21.93 -9.55 26.31
CA ILE A 426 21.72 -8.72 25.13
C ILE A 426 20.99 -7.46 25.60
N ILE A 427 21.63 -6.29 25.38
CA ILE A 427 21.12 -4.99 25.81
C ILE A 427 20.71 -4.21 24.57
N ARG A 428 19.45 -3.80 24.51
CA ARG A 428 18.85 -3.09 23.40
C ARG A 428 18.34 -1.73 23.85
N ASP A 429 18.74 -0.69 23.14
CA ASP A 429 18.23 0.67 23.34
C ASP A 429 16.87 0.81 22.63
N GLN A 430 15.81 0.91 23.42
CA GLN A 430 14.44 1.06 22.90
C GLN A 430 14.17 2.45 22.33
N ASP A 431 14.75 3.49 22.90
CA ASP A 431 14.53 4.87 22.47
C ASP A 431 15.19 5.13 21.10
N ARG A 432 16.35 4.57 20.88
CA ARG A 432 17.07 4.67 19.60
C ARG A 432 16.34 3.94 18.48
N GLU A 433 15.72 2.81 18.77
CA GLU A 433 14.97 2.04 17.80
C GLU A 433 13.67 2.77 17.37
N VAL A 434 12.96 3.35 18.33
CA VAL A 434 11.78 4.19 18.05
C VAL A 434 12.17 5.41 17.21
N LEU A 435 13.31 6.04 17.51
CA LEU A 435 13.81 7.18 16.77
C LEU A 435 14.23 6.84 15.34
N VAL A 436 14.91 5.71 15.14
CA VAL A 436 15.32 5.20 13.82
C VAL A 436 14.08 4.86 12.99
N ASN A 437 13.10 4.17 13.57
CA ASN A 437 11.85 3.85 12.90
C ASN A 437 11.05 5.11 12.54
N LYS A 438 11.07 6.13 13.40
CA LYS A 438 10.42 7.42 13.14
C LYS A 438 11.12 8.19 12.01
N LYS A 439 12.45 8.21 11.99
CA LYS A 439 13.25 8.81 10.91
C LYS A 439 13.08 8.07 9.58
N LEU A 440 13.02 6.73 9.61
CA LEU A 440 12.75 5.92 8.41
C LEU A 440 11.37 6.21 7.82
N LYS A 441 10.34 6.29 8.68
CA LYS A 441 8.99 6.67 8.26
C LYS A 441 8.91 8.11 7.74
N GLN A 442 9.70 9.03 8.28
CA GLN A 442 9.81 10.40 7.76
C GLN A 442 10.54 10.46 6.41
N ALA A 443 11.60 9.70 6.23
CA ALA A 443 12.32 9.62 4.95
C ALA A 443 11.46 8.98 3.84
N GLN A 444 10.63 7.98 4.18
CA GLN A 444 9.66 7.38 3.25
C GLN A 444 8.52 8.33 2.84
N ARG A 445 8.25 9.40 3.62
CA ARG A 445 7.24 10.41 3.28
C ARG A 445 7.78 11.54 2.38
N LEU A 446 9.10 11.59 2.16
CA LEU A 446 9.78 12.63 1.37
C LEU A 446 10.16 12.17 -0.04
N TYR A 447 9.91 10.90 -0.36
CA TYR A 447 10.03 10.31 -1.71
C TYR A 447 8.67 9.78 -2.17
#